data_33d7e0a09823caaf12d5a56e4fc80449
#
_entry.id   33d7e0a09823caaf12d5a56e4fc80449
#
_cell.length_a   1.000
_cell.length_b   1.000
_cell.length_c   1.000
_cell.angle_alpha   90.00
_cell.angle_beta   90.00
_cell.angle_gamma   90.00
#
_symmetry.space_group_name_H-M   'P 1'
#
loop_
_entity.id
_entity.type
_entity.pdbx_description
1 polymer ?
#
loop_
_entity_poly.entity_id
_entity_poly.type
_entity_poly.pdbx_seq_one_letter_code
_entity_poly.pdbx_strand_id
1 'polypeptide(L)'
;MMFRNNPFGSHRRRFRNPVLNSSSFENLKSSRSVGPIVRDDIMTIQGTVDKTGICIAILIFAGFFAYIPNGEVYLIIGFVGGIISLLATIIKKTWSPITVPLYAMFEGLLLGSISYKYGELYDGVVFNAIVLTITILISVLILYKSGQIKATENFRRSIMTALLGIVLVYIFAFIASFFGINLSFLNPTNGSLFSLGFSLVIIVVASLSLVLDFNFIEDASKKGAPKYMEWFGAFGILVTLIWLYIEIVRFLAKLNSRK
;
A
#
# COMPACT_ATOMS: atom_id res chain seq x y z
N MET A 1 -78.05 -20.99 -10.76
CA MET A 1 -77.94 -22.31 -11.41
C MET A 1 -76.50 -22.56 -11.86
N MET A 2 -75.95 -23.71 -11.52
CA MET A 2 -74.68 -24.32 -11.91
C MET A 2 -73.35 -23.73 -11.40
N PHE A 3 -72.91 -24.36 -10.33
CA PHE A 3 -71.53 -24.42 -9.85
C PHE A 3 -70.63 -25.12 -10.89
N ARG A 4 -69.47 -24.53 -11.18
CA ARG A 4 -68.44 -25.16 -12.00
C ARG A 4 -67.19 -25.36 -11.13
N ASN A 5 -67.04 -26.57 -10.62
CA ASN A 5 -65.88 -27.07 -9.88
C ASN A 5 -64.63 -27.02 -10.80
N ASN A 6 -63.56 -26.44 -10.31
CA ASN A 6 -62.28 -26.42 -10.98
C ASN A 6 -61.33 -27.43 -10.25
N PRO A 7 -60.97 -28.59 -10.84
CA PRO A 7 -60.26 -29.69 -10.16
C PRO A 7 -58.74 -29.63 -10.29
N PHE A 8 -58.11 -28.50 -10.63
CA PHE A 8 -56.68 -28.43 -10.72
C PHE A 8 -56.07 -27.54 -9.64
N GLY A 9 -56.14 -27.98 -8.40
CA GLY A 9 -55.31 -27.53 -7.32
C GLY A 9 -53.88 -28.05 -7.49
N SER A 10 -52.97 -27.25 -8.08
CA SER A 10 -51.57 -27.61 -8.16
C SER A 10 -50.94 -27.57 -6.74
N HIS A 11 -50.82 -28.74 -6.13
CA HIS A 11 -49.96 -28.94 -4.98
C HIS A 11 -48.49 -28.68 -5.37
N ARG A 12 -48.00 -27.41 -5.32
CA ARG A 12 -46.59 -27.12 -5.24
C ARG A 12 -46.09 -27.64 -3.91
N ARG A 13 -45.53 -28.85 -3.84
CA ARG A 13 -44.71 -29.33 -2.75
C ARG A 13 -43.50 -28.38 -2.66
N ARG A 14 -43.52 -27.41 -1.76
CA ARG A 14 -42.31 -26.68 -1.34
C ARG A 14 -41.41 -27.71 -0.69
N PHE A 15 -40.34 -28.09 -1.37
CA PHE A 15 -39.22 -28.81 -0.76
C PHE A 15 -38.66 -27.89 0.31
N ARG A 16 -39.08 -28.08 1.55
CA ARG A 16 -38.53 -27.40 2.71
C ARG A 16 -37.26 -28.14 3.10
N ASN A 17 -36.09 -27.53 2.82
CA ASN A 17 -34.81 -28.09 3.22
C ASN A 17 -34.81 -28.22 4.76
N PRO A 18 -34.70 -29.41 5.35
CA PRO A 18 -34.79 -29.61 6.80
C PRO A 18 -33.66 -28.93 7.58
N VAL A 19 -32.58 -28.49 6.91
CA VAL A 19 -31.46 -27.77 7.53
C VAL A 19 -31.70 -26.26 7.65
N LEU A 20 -32.72 -25.71 6.94
CA LEU A 20 -33.08 -24.30 6.97
C LEU A 20 -34.41 -24.10 7.73
N ASN A 21 -34.43 -24.43 9.01
CA ASN A 21 -35.56 -24.13 9.88
C ASN A 21 -35.44 -22.72 10.44
N SER A 22 -36.54 -22.00 10.61
CA SER A 22 -36.61 -20.66 11.20
C SER A 22 -35.93 -20.57 12.57
N SER A 23 -35.97 -21.66 13.35
CA SER A 23 -35.25 -21.78 14.63
C SER A 23 -33.73 -21.77 14.49
N SER A 24 -33.18 -22.18 13.35
CA SER A 24 -31.73 -22.09 13.09
C SER A 24 -31.28 -20.62 12.89
N PHE A 25 -32.14 -19.79 12.34
CA PHE A 25 -31.89 -18.35 12.19
C PHE A 25 -32.15 -17.57 13.49
N GLU A 26 -33.08 -18.00 14.34
CA GLU A 26 -33.29 -17.39 15.66
C GLU A 26 -32.13 -17.71 16.61
N ASN A 27 -31.59 -18.92 16.58
CA ASN A 27 -30.40 -19.29 17.35
C ASN A 27 -29.13 -18.56 16.88
N LEU A 28 -29.03 -18.23 15.59
CA LEU A 28 -27.95 -17.36 15.09
C LEU A 28 -28.14 -15.90 15.50
N LYS A 29 -29.37 -15.43 15.68
CA LYS A 29 -29.65 -14.10 16.25
C LYS A 29 -29.38 -14.04 17.76
N SER A 30 -29.66 -15.08 18.50
CA SER A 30 -29.42 -15.16 19.94
C SER A 30 -27.93 -15.43 20.30
N SER A 31 -27.19 -16.12 19.42
CA SER A 31 -25.73 -16.32 19.58
C SER A 31 -24.91 -15.10 19.12
N ARG A 32 -25.50 -14.17 18.38
CA ARG A 32 -25.02 -12.83 18.18
C ARG A 32 -25.64 -11.91 19.23
N SER A 33 -25.31 -12.09 20.48
CA SER A 33 -25.20 -10.95 21.40
C SER A 33 -24.00 -10.11 20.94
N VAL A 34 -24.13 -9.52 19.76
CA VAL A 34 -23.35 -8.37 19.38
C VAL A 34 -23.86 -7.28 20.33
N GLY A 35 -23.13 -7.08 21.42
CA GLY A 35 -23.26 -5.83 22.19
C GLY A 35 -23.28 -4.69 21.16
N PRO A 36 -23.84 -3.54 21.45
CA PRO A 36 -23.88 -2.42 20.50
C PRO A 36 -22.48 -2.29 19.93
N ILE A 37 -22.34 -2.40 18.58
CA ILE A 37 -21.07 -2.17 17.91
C ILE A 37 -20.70 -0.76 18.33
N VAL A 38 -19.79 -0.67 19.30
CA VAL A 38 -19.29 0.62 19.76
C VAL A 38 -18.59 1.19 18.54
N ARG A 39 -19.00 2.37 18.10
CA ARG A 39 -18.43 3.03 16.91
C ARG A 39 -16.90 3.12 16.98
N ASP A 40 -16.35 2.97 18.18
CA ASP A 40 -14.91 3.00 18.45
C ASP A 40 -14.14 1.75 17.93
N ASP A 41 -14.83 0.64 17.62
CA ASP A 41 -14.22 -0.60 17.14
C ASP A 41 -14.14 -0.71 15.61
N ILE A 42 -14.65 0.30 14.89
CA ILE A 42 -14.72 0.31 13.43
C ILE A 42 -13.64 1.24 12.85
N MET A 43 -13.04 0.81 11.74
CA MET A 43 -12.10 1.60 10.95
C MET A 43 -12.74 2.88 10.45
N THR A 44 -12.02 3.99 10.57
CA THR A 44 -12.38 5.30 10.02
C THR A 44 -11.30 5.79 9.05
N ILE A 45 -11.69 6.60 8.07
CA ILE A 45 -10.72 7.25 7.17
C ILE A 45 -9.81 8.18 7.97
N GLN A 46 -10.39 8.98 8.90
CA GLN A 46 -9.62 9.90 9.73
C GLN A 46 -8.60 9.15 10.60
N GLY A 47 -9.02 8.05 11.25
CA GLY A 47 -8.11 7.23 12.05
C GLY A 47 -6.96 6.64 11.23
N THR A 48 -7.19 6.31 9.94
CA THR A 48 -6.12 5.87 9.04
C THR A 48 -5.17 7.02 8.71
N VAL A 49 -5.69 8.22 8.45
CA VAL A 49 -4.86 9.41 8.19
C VAL A 49 -3.97 9.73 9.39
N ASP A 50 -4.54 9.71 10.60
CA ASP A 50 -3.79 9.97 11.84
C ASP A 50 -2.65 8.96 12.02
N LYS A 51 -2.92 7.67 11.81
CA LYS A 51 -1.93 6.60 11.91
C LYS A 51 -0.87 6.68 10.81
N THR A 52 -1.25 7.08 9.60
CA THR A 52 -0.30 7.37 8.53
C THR A 52 0.61 8.52 8.92
N GLY A 53 0.07 9.59 9.47
CA GLY A 53 0.86 10.73 9.98
C GLY A 53 1.86 10.31 11.07
N ILE A 54 1.41 9.50 12.04
CA ILE A 54 2.28 8.95 13.10
C ILE A 54 3.41 8.12 12.48
N CYS A 55 3.10 7.23 11.54
CA CYS A 55 4.10 6.39 10.89
C CYS A 55 5.10 7.19 10.06
N ILE A 56 4.64 8.23 9.35
CA ILE A 56 5.54 9.14 8.61
C ILE A 56 6.46 9.88 9.59
N ALA A 57 5.95 10.33 10.74
CA ALA A 57 6.77 10.98 11.76
C ALA A 57 7.84 10.03 12.32
N ILE A 58 7.50 8.78 12.62
CA ILE A 58 8.45 7.74 13.06
C ILE A 58 9.50 7.49 11.97
N LEU A 59 9.08 7.36 10.71
CA LEU A 59 9.97 7.14 9.57
C LEU A 59 10.97 8.28 9.41
N ILE A 60 10.50 9.53 9.45
CA ILE A 60 11.36 10.73 9.34
C ILE A 60 12.33 10.79 10.50
N PHE A 61 11.87 10.56 11.73
CA PHE A 61 12.72 10.59 12.92
C PHE A 61 13.82 9.52 12.85
N ALA A 62 13.46 8.28 12.52
CA ALA A 62 14.42 7.20 12.34
C ALA A 62 15.38 7.46 11.16
N GLY A 63 14.87 8.05 10.07
CA GLY A 63 15.67 8.44 8.92
C GLY A 63 16.69 9.52 9.25
N PHE A 64 16.30 10.52 10.03
CA PHE A 64 17.22 11.57 10.52
C PHE A 64 18.32 10.97 11.38
N PHE A 65 17.99 10.02 12.26
CA PHE A 65 18.96 9.33 13.11
C PHE A 65 19.98 8.51 12.31
N ALA A 66 19.56 7.91 11.19
CA ALA A 66 20.40 7.08 10.33
C ALA A 66 21.13 7.89 9.22
N TYR A 67 20.87 9.20 9.12
CA TYR A 67 21.52 10.09 8.15
C TYR A 67 22.91 10.52 8.65
N ILE A 68 23.82 9.58 8.73
CA ILE A 68 25.19 9.79 9.25
C ILE A 68 26.23 9.06 8.38
N PRO A 69 27.51 9.55 8.39
CA PRO A 69 28.62 8.84 7.76
C PRO A 69 28.76 7.42 8.33
N ASN A 70 29.14 6.47 7.48
CA ASN A 70 29.32 5.06 7.84
C ASN A 70 28.08 4.37 8.44
N GLY A 71 26.88 4.87 8.12
CA GLY A 71 25.61 4.32 8.58
C GLY A 71 25.19 3.00 7.94
N GLU A 72 26.12 2.19 7.40
CA GLU A 72 25.82 0.91 6.72
C GLU A 72 25.14 -0.10 7.61
N VAL A 73 25.44 -0.04 8.91
CA VAL A 73 24.78 -0.91 9.93
C VAL A 73 23.28 -0.62 9.96
N TYR A 74 22.86 0.66 9.89
CA TYR A 74 21.44 1.05 9.88
C TYR A 74 20.74 0.62 8.57
N LEU A 75 21.48 0.59 7.46
CA LEU A 75 20.95 0.08 6.19
C LEU A 75 20.61 -1.41 6.31
N ILE A 76 21.51 -2.22 6.90
CA ILE A 76 21.30 -3.66 7.08
C ILE A 76 20.16 -3.90 8.08
N ILE A 77 20.18 -3.23 9.23
CA ILE A 77 19.16 -3.36 10.29
C ILE A 77 17.79 -2.92 9.70
N GLY A 78 17.74 -1.80 9.00
CA GLY A 78 16.53 -1.28 8.37
C GLY A 78 15.98 -2.25 7.34
N PHE A 79 16.82 -2.79 6.46
CA PHE A 79 16.41 -3.74 5.43
C PHE A 79 15.85 -5.05 6.02
N VAL A 80 16.60 -5.68 6.94
CA VAL A 80 16.18 -6.94 7.56
C VAL A 80 14.95 -6.74 8.44
N GLY A 81 14.96 -5.71 9.30
CA GLY A 81 13.82 -5.38 10.17
C GLY A 81 12.58 -4.96 9.37
N GLY A 82 12.76 -4.21 8.29
CA GLY A 82 11.69 -3.81 7.36
C GLY A 82 11.02 -5.04 6.74
N ILE A 83 11.79 -5.97 6.18
CA ILE A 83 11.25 -7.22 5.60
C ILE A 83 10.51 -8.05 6.66
N ILE A 84 11.08 -8.24 7.85
CA ILE A 84 10.44 -9.02 8.92
C ILE A 84 9.11 -8.37 9.33
N SER A 85 9.10 -7.06 9.54
CA SER A 85 7.90 -6.30 9.92
C SER A 85 6.84 -6.30 8.83
N LEU A 86 7.24 -6.16 7.55
CA LEU A 86 6.37 -6.27 6.38
C LEU A 86 5.71 -7.64 6.31
N LEU A 87 6.48 -8.72 6.39
CA LEU A 87 5.96 -10.09 6.35
C LEU A 87 5.02 -10.36 7.52
N ALA A 88 5.38 -9.94 8.75
CA ALA A 88 4.52 -10.07 9.92
C ALA A 88 3.18 -9.35 9.75
N THR A 89 3.19 -8.14 9.18
CA THR A 89 1.98 -7.36 8.90
C THR A 89 1.07 -8.04 7.86
N ILE A 90 1.65 -8.57 6.79
CA ILE A 90 0.87 -9.24 5.71
C ILE A 90 0.28 -10.56 6.22
N ILE A 91 1.08 -11.37 6.93
CA ILE A 91 0.65 -12.68 7.42
C ILE A 91 -0.44 -12.53 8.50
N LYS A 92 -0.27 -11.59 9.43
CA LYS A 92 -1.19 -11.40 10.54
C LYS A 92 -1.62 -9.94 10.68
N LYS A 93 -2.63 -9.55 9.92
CA LYS A 93 -3.16 -8.17 9.87
C LYS A 93 -3.56 -7.61 11.23
N THR A 94 -3.97 -8.46 12.18
CA THR A 94 -4.31 -8.05 13.55
C THR A 94 -3.11 -7.52 14.35
N TRP A 95 -1.89 -7.80 13.91
CA TRP A 95 -0.66 -7.28 14.52
C TRP A 95 -0.26 -5.91 13.97
N SER A 96 -0.98 -5.40 12.98
CA SER A 96 -0.66 -4.11 12.34
C SER A 96 -0.47 -2.94 13.34
N PRO A 97 -1.18 -2.83 14.48
CA PRO A 97 -0.92 -1.75 15.44
C PRO A 97 0.51 -1.72 16.00
N ILE A 98 1.21 -2.86 15.98
CA ILE A 98 2.60 -2.98 16.47
C ILE A 98 3.57 -3.06 15.30
N THR A 99 3.25 -3.90 14.31
CA THR A 99 4.19 -4.19 13.21
C THR A 99 4.34 -3.02 12.23
N VAL A 100 3.32 -2.18 12.08
CA VAL A 100 3.39 -1.03 11.15
C VAL A 100 4.26 0.11 11.69
N PRO A 101 4.17 0.54 12.97
CA PRO A 101 5.15 1.46 13.55
C PRO A 101 6.58 0.92 13.51
N LEU A 102 6.79 -0.38 13.76
CA LEU A 102 8.11 -1.01 13.65
C LEU A 102 8.62 -1.00 12.20
N TYR A 103 7.75 -1.29 11.23
CA TYR A 103 8.06 -1.16 9.81
C TYR A 103 8.49 0.26 9.46
N ALA A 104 7.73 1.28 9.90
CA ALA A 104 8.07 2.68 9.68
C ALA A 104 9.44 3.06 10.27
N MET A 105 9.77 2.54 11.46
CA MET A 105 11.06 2.76 12.09
C MET A 105 12.21 2.12 11.28
N PHE A 106 12.08 0.85 10.91
CA PHE A 106 13.11 0.15 10.15
C PHE A 106 13.32 0.74 8.75
N GLU A 107 12.22 1.05 8.06
CA GLU A 107 12.30 1.73 6.75
C GLU A 107 12.89 3.14 6.87
N GLY A 108 12.61 3.84 7.95
CA GLY A 108 13.27 5.12 8.24
C GLY A 108 14.78 4.98 8.34
N LEU A 109 15.29 3.98 9.07
CA LEU A 109 16.72 3.68 9.16
C LEU A 109 17.32 3.37 7.77
N LEU A 110 16.62 2.54 7.00
CA LEU A 110 17.01 2.20 5.63
C LEU A 110 17.09 3.44 4.74
N LEU A 111 16.02 4.24 4.71
CA LEU A 111 15.93 5.42 3.88
C LEU A 111 16.93 6.51 4.29
N GLY A 112 17.17 6.69 5.59
CA GLY A 112 18.18 7.63 6.11
C GLY A 112 19.56 7.28 5.61
N SER A 113 19.96 6.01 5.69
CA SER A 113 21.27 5.54 5.21
C SER A 113 21.41 5.65 3.68
N ILE A 114 20.34 5.32 2.93
CA ILE A 114 20.33 5.50 1.47
C ILE A 114 20.44 6.98 1.12
N SER A 115 19.65 7.84 1.77
CA SER A 115 19.60 9.27 1.54
C SER A 115 20.96 9.92 1.81
N TYR A 116 21.67 9.49 2.86
CA TYR A 116 23.02 9.97 3.16
C TYR A 116 23.95 9.70 1.96
N LYS A 117 23.99 8.48 1.42
CA LYS A 117 24.84 8.13 0.28
C LYS A 117 24.52 8.95 -0.97
N TYR A 118 23.25 9.19 -1.26
CA TYR A 118 22.85 10.03 -2.39
C TYR A 118 23.12 11.52 -2.16
N GLY A 119 22.98 11.99 -0.91
CA GLY A 119 23.27 13.38 -0.52
C GLY A 119 24.75 13.72 -0.64
N GLU A 120 25.65 12.77 -0.34
CA GLU A 120 27.10 12.95 -0.55
C GLU A 120 27.50 13.03 -2.03
N LEU A 121 26.79 12.27 -2.90
CA LEU A 121 27.12 12.22 -4.33
C LEU A 121 26.47 13.37 -5.12
N TYR A 122 25.33 13.86 -4.68
CA TYR A 122 24.53 14.82 -5.44
C TYR A 122 23.84 15.83 -4.51
N ASP A 123 24.32 17.08 -4.52
CA ASP A 123 23.75 18.15 -3.70
C ASP A 123 22.26 18.36 -3.96
N GLY A 124 21.48 18.47 -2.88
CA GLY A 124 20.06 18.79 -2.91
C GLY A 124 19.13 17.66 -3.41
N VAL A 125 19.66 16.51 -3.86
CA VAL A 125 18.83 15.39 -4.39
C VAL A 125 17.84 14.89 -3.33
N VAL A 126 18.29 14.72 -2.10
CA VAL A 126 17.46 14.19 -1.00
C VAL A 126 16.32 15.16 -0.67
N PHE A 127 16.63 16.45 -0.51
CA PHE A 127 15.60 17.46 -0.23
C PHE A 127 14.58 17.55 -1.36
N ASN A 128 15.03 17.60 -2.61
CA ASN A 128 14.15 17.64 -3.77
C ASN A 128 13.28 16.38 -3.87
N ALA A 129 13.82 15.20 -3.54
CA ALA A 129 13.07 13.95 -3.54
C ALA A 129 11.96 13.95 -2.48
N ILE A 130 12.24 14.42 -1.27
CA ILE A 130 11.24 14.56 -0.20
C ILE A 130 10.11 15.49 -0.65
N VAL A 131 10.46 16.68 -1.14
CA VAL A 131 9.47 17.67 -1.62
C VAL A 131 8.62 17.11 -2.74
N LEU A 132 9.23 16.46 -3.74
CA LEU A 132 8.49 15.85 -4.85
C LEU A 132 7.57 14.72 -4.37
N THR A 133 8.03 13.85 -3.47
CA THR A 133 7.22 12.76 -2.93
C THR A 133 5.98 13.30 -2.21
N ILE A 134 6.15 14.30 -1.36
CA ILE A 134 5.04 14.93 -0.63
C ILE A 134 4.10 15.64 -1.61
N THR A 135 4.64 16.38 -2.58
CA THR A 135 3.85 17.08 -3.60
C THR A 135 3.01 16.12 -4.41
N ILE A 136 3.58 14.99 -4.84
CA ILE A 136 2.85 13.94 -5.57
C ILE A 136 1.74 13.35 -4.70
N LEU A 137 2.03 13.01 -3.44
CA LEU A 137 1.03 12.49 -2.51
C LEU A 137 -0.17 13.43 -2.38
N ILE A 138 0.10 14.72 -2.12
CA ILE A 138 -0.95 15.74 -1.98
C ILE A 138 -1.73 15.91 -3.28
N SER A 139 -1.04 15.97 -4.42
CA SER A 139 -1.67 16.13 -5.74
C SER A 139 -2.59 14.96 -6.06
N VAL A 140 -2.13 13.72 -5.86
CA VAL A 140 -2.94 12.51 -6.10
C VAL A 140 -4.14 12.47 -5.15
N LEU A 141 -3.95 12.85 -3.87
CA LEU A 141 -5.03 12.92 -2.90
C LEU A 141 -6.11 13.95 -3.29
N ILE A 142 -5.71 15.13 -3.79
CA ILE A 142 -6.64 16.16 -4.28
C ILE A 142 -7.42 15.65 -5.49
N LEU A 143 -6.73 15.05 -6.46
CA LEU A 143 -7.34 14.49 -7.67
C LEU A 143 -8.30 13.32 -7.35
N TYR A 144 -7.95 12.50 -6.35
CA TYR A 144 -8.83 11.44 -5.87
C TYR A 144 -10.07 12.00 -5.18
N LYS A 145 -9.91 12.94 -4.23
CA LYS A 145 -11.02 13.58 -3.50
C LYS A 145 -11.95 14.38 -4.41
N SER A 146 -11.43 15.04 -5.44
CA SER A 146 -12.23 15.78 -6.42
C SER A 146 -12.99 14.86 -7.39
N GLY A 147 -12.73 13.55 -7.34
CA GLY A 147 -13.37 12.57 -8.23
C GLY A 147 -12.87 12.61 -9.68
N GLN A 148 -11.81 13.38 -9.95
CA GLN A 148 -11.19 13.42 -11.29
C GLN A 148 -10.48 12.10 -11.62
N ILE A 149 -9.88 11.46 -10.61
CA ILE A 149 -9.31 10.11 -10.74
C ILE A 149 -10.13 9.16 -9.88
N LYS A 150 -10.66 8.10 -10.51
CA LYS A 150 -11.45 7.07 -9.84
C LYS A 150 -10.77 5.71 -10.02
N ALA A 151 -10.76 4.91 -8.96
CA ALA A 151 -10.26 3.55 -8.99
C ALA A 151 -11.27 2.60 -9.67
N THR A 152 -11.52 2.81 -10.97
CA THR A 152 -12.37 1.92 -11.77
C THR A 152 -11.72 0.55 -11.91
N GLU A 153 -12.52 -0.47 -12.24
CA GLU A 153 -12.01 -1.84 -12.41
C GLU A 153 -10.91 -1.92 -13.49
N ASN A 154 -11.08 -1.19 -14.61
CA ASN A 154 -10.07 -1.13 -15.67
C ASN A 154 -8.80 -0.41 -15.20
N PHE A 155 -8.94 0.71 -14.48
CA PHE A 155 -7.81 1.42 -13.89
C PHE A 155 -7.02 0.51 -12.93
N ARG A 156 -7.73 -0.19 -12.02
CA ARG A 156 -7.14 -1.13 -11.09
C ARG A 156 -6.35 -2.23 -11.81
N ARG A 157 -6.97 -2.86 -12.83
CA ARG A 157 -6.31 -3.91 -13.62
C ARG A 157 -5.06 -3.38 -14.33
N SER A 158 -5.13 -2.20 -14.93
CA SER A 158 -3.99 -1.59 -15.63
C SER A 158 -2.83 -1.31 -14.68
N ILE A 159 -3.09 -0.70 -13.51
CA ILE A 159 -2.04 -0.40 -12.53
C ILE A 159 -1.46 -1.71 -11.95
N MET A 160 -2.28 -2.70 -11.61
CA MET A 160 -1.80 -3.99 -11.10
C MET A 160 -0.95 -4.74 -12.13
N THR A 161 -1.31 -4.67 -13.41
CA THR A 161 -0.49 -5.27 -14.49
C THR A 161 0.84 -4.54 -14.64
N ALA A 162 0.84 -3.20 -14.59
CA ALA A 162 2.07 -2.42 -14.64
C ALA A 162 2.98 -2.70 -13.43
N LEU A 163 2.42 -2.76 -12.22
CA LEU A 163 3.14 -3.15 -11.00
C LEU A 163 3.78 -4.53 -11.13
N LEU A 164 3.01 -5.52 -11.61
CA LEU A 164 3.54 -6.86 -11.84
C LEU A 164 4.70 -6.84 -12.84
N GLY A 165 4.56 -6.09 -13.94
CA GLY A 165 5.63 -5.94 -14.93
C GLY A 165 6.91 -5.35 -14.33
N ILE A 166 6.79 -4.29 -13.53
CA ILE A 166 7.92 -3.67 -12.83
C ILE A 166 8.58 -4.65 -11.87
N VAL A 167 7.80 -5.36 -11.04
CA VAL A 167 8.31 -6.38 -10.11
C VAL A 167 9.06 -7.48 -10.86
N LEU A 168 8.52 -7.97 -11.97
CA LEU A 168 9.20 -8.99 -12.80
C LEU A 168 10.53 -8.49 -13.36
N VAL A 169 10.60 -7.22 -13.80
CA VAL A 169 11.87 -6.61 -14.25
C VAL A 169 12.89 -6.56 -13.11
N TYR A 170 12.50 -6.18 -11.89
CA TYR A 170 13.41 -6.15 -10.74
C TYR A 170 13.86 -7.56 -10.31
N ILE A 171 12.94 -8.54 -10.31
CA ILE A 171 13.30 -9.95 -10.02
C ILE A 171 14.28 -10.48 -11.09
N PHE A 172 14.00 -10.21 -12.36
CA PHE A 172 14.90 -10.60 -13.44
C PHE A 172 16.28 -9.95 -13.29
N ALA A 173 16.33 -8.65 -13.00
CA ALA A 173 17.57 -7.92 -12.75
C ALA A 173 18.37 -8.51 -11.58
N PHE A 174 17.65 -8.84 -10.50
CA PHE A 174 18.25 -9.46 -9.31
C PHE A 174 18.85 -10.83 -9.65
N ILE A 175 18.11 -11.69 -10.33
CA ILE A 175 18.60 -13.01 -10.75
C ILE A 175 19.78 -12.86 -11.73
N ALA A 176 19.67 -11.97 -12.72
CA ALA A 176 20.72 -11.73 -13.73
C ALA A 176 22.03 -11.24 -13.09
N SER A 177 21.95 -10.49 -11.98
CA SER A 177 23.13 -10.01 -11.26
C SER A 177 24.00 -11.14 -10.69
N PHE A 178 23.43 -12.29 -10.33
CA PHE A 178 24.20 -13.47 -9.89
C PHE A 178 25.04 -14.08 -11.03
N PHE A 179 24.64 -13.84 -12.28
CA PHE A 179 25.37 -14.27 -13.47
C PHE A 179 26.30 -13.17 -14.02
N GLY A 180 26.50 -12.09 -13.26
CA GLY A 180 27.32 -10.95 -13.66
C GLY A 180 26.68 -10.04 -14.72
N ILE A 181 25.39 -10.26 -15.05
CA ILE A 181 24.65 -9.44 -16.02
C ILE A 181 23.97 -8.30 -15.26
N ASN A 182 24.47 -7.08 -15.46
CA ASN A 182 23.91 -5.88 -14.89
C ASN A 182 23.05 -5.14 -15.92
N LEU A 183 21.77 -4.92 -15.60
CA LEU A 183 20.88 -4.12 -16.44
C LEU A 183 21.23 -2.63 -16.29
N SER A 184 21.97 -2.12 -17.25
CA SER A 184 22.52 -0.76 -17.20
C SER A 184 21.49 0.34 -16.94
N PHE A 185 20.26 0.20 -17.47
CA PHE A 185 19.19 1.19 -17.28
C PHE A 185 18.63 1.28 -15.83
N LEU A 186 18.88 0.25 -15.00
CA LEU A 186 18.53 0.30 -13.57
C LEU A 186 19.62 0.97 -12.71
N ASN A 187 20.82 1.15 -13.26
CA ASN A 187 21.92 1.76 -12.54
C ASN A 187 21.62 3.24 -12.26
N PRO A 188 21.73 3.71 -11.00
CA PRO A 188 21.51 5.10 -10.63
C PRO A 188 22.46 6.12 -11.29
N THR A 189 23.62 5.65 -11.76
CA THR A 189 24.60 6.50 -12.45
C THR A 189 24.39 6.58 -13.98
N ASN A 190 23.42 5.84 -14.52
CA ASN A 190 23.15 5.84 -15.95
C ASN A 190 22.15 6.94 -16.33
N GLY A 191 22.63 8.07 -16.81
CA GLY A 191 21.85 9.20 -17.30
C GLY A 191 21.31 9.05 -18.73
N SER A 192 21.27 7.85 -19.34
CA SER A 192 20.70 7.68 -20.67
C SER A 192 19.20 8.03 -20.70
N LEU A 193 18.71 8.52 -21.86
CA LEU A 193 17.30 8.86 -22.05
C LEU A 193 16.37 7.68 -21.76
N PHE A 194 16.77 6.46 -22.16
CA PHE A 194 16.00 5.25 -21.86
C PHE A 194 15.92 4.99 -20.35
N SER A 195 17.01 5.13 -19.62
CA SER A 195 17.07 4.95 -18.16
C SER A 195 16.20 5.97 -17.43
N LEU A 196 16.22 7.24 -17.86
CA LEU A 196 15.37 8.30 -17.31
C LEU A 196 13.89 8.06 -17.62
N GLY A 197 13.56 7.70 -18.86
CA GLY A 197 12.20 7.38 -19.28
C GLY A 197 11.62 6.22 -18.49
N PHE A 198 12.41 5.15 -18.28
CA PHE A 198 12.01 4.00 -17.47
C PHE A 198 11.72 4.38 -16.02
N SER A 199 12.60 5.18 -15.36
CA SER A 199 12.36 5.66 -14.01
C SER A 199 11.13 6.56 -13.93
N LEU A 200 10.87 7.41 -14.92
CA LEU A 200 9.67 8.24 -14.97
C LEU A 200 8.39 7.39 -15.05
N VAL A 201 8.39 6.35 -15.87
CA VAL A 201 7.26 5.40 -15.94
C VAL A 201 6.99 4.76 -14.59
N ILE A 202 8.03 4.32 -13.87
CA ILE A 202 7.87 3.73 -12.53
C ILE A 202 7.30 4.76 -11.56
N ILE A 203 7.78 6.00 -11.55
CA ILE A 203 7.27 7.08 -10.70
C ILE A 203 5.78 7.32 -10.97
N VAL A 204 5.37 7.36 -12.23
CA VAL A 204 3.95 7.51 -12.61
C VAL A 204 3.12 6.34 -12.10
N VAL A 205 3.56 5.10 -12.30
CA VAL A 205 2.86 3.90 -11.81
C VAL A 205 2.76 3.90 -10.28
N ALA A 206 3.86 4.20 -9.58
CA ALA A 206 3.88 4.31 -8.12
C ALA A 206 2.94 5.40 -7.62
N SER A 207 2.91 6.56 -8.29
CA SER A 207 1.98 7.66 -7.95
C SER A 207 0.52 7.25 -8.14
N LEU A 208 0.20 6.57 -9.23
CA LEU A 208 -1.15 6.10 -9.51
C LEU A 208 -1.58 4.94 -8.61
N SER A 209 -0.64 4.17 -8.03
CA SER A 209 -0.98 3.13 -7.05
C SER A 209 -1.50 3.71 -5.72
N LEU A 210 -1.13 4.95 -5.36
CA LEU A 210 -1.73 5.65 -4.22
C LEU A 210 -3.25 5.78 -4.34
N VAL A 211 -3.78 5.92 -5.56
CA VAL A 211 -5.24 5.94 -5.80
C VAL A 211 -5.88 4.63 -5.36
N LEU A 212 -5.20 3.50 -5.58
CA LEU A 212 -5.67 2.18 -5.14
C LEU A 212 -5.62 2.05 -3.61
N ASP A 213 -4.59 2.61 -2.98
CA ASP A 213 -4.47 2.63 -1.51
C ASP A 213 -5.60 3.46 -0.88
N PHE A 214 -5.89 4.65 -1.42
CA PHE A 214 -7.00 5.49 -0.96
C PHE A 214 -8.36 4.80 -1.15
N ASN A 215 -8.58 4.17 -2.31
CA ASN A 215 -9.81 3.44 -2.57
C ASN A 215 -9.96 2.24 -1.62
N PHE A 216 -8.88 1.52 -1.33
CA PHE A 216 -8.90 0.43 -0.36
C PHE A 216 -9.34 0.90 1.03
N ILE A 217 -8.79 2.03 1.51
CA ILE A 217 -9.11 2.62 2.81
C ILE A 217 -10.59 3.04 2.86
N GLU A 218 -11.07 3.69 1.81
CA GLU A 218 -12.46 4.14 1.70
C GLU A 218 -13.43 2.94 1.70
N ASP A 219 -13.15 1.92 0.89
CA ASP A 219 -13.96 0.72 0.79
C ASP A 219 -13.97 -0.08 2.11
N ALA A 220 -12.82 -0.21 2.77
CA ALA A 220 -12.70 -0.91 4.04
C ALA A 220 -13.50 -0.17 5.14
N SER A 221 -13.40 1.16 5.21
CA SER A 221 -14.17 1.99 6.14
C SER A 221 -15.67 1.86 5.89
N LYS A 222 -16.13 1.94 4.63
CA LYS A 222 -17.55 1.77 4.28
C LYS A 222 -18.11 0.39 4.64
N LYS A 223 -17.29 -0.64 4.59
CA LYS A 223 -17.64 -2.02 4.94
C LYS A 223 -17.59 -2.29 6.44
N GLY A 224 -17.25 -1.31 7.27
CA GLY A 224 -17.13 -1.48 8.71
C GLY A 224 -15.99 -2.39 9.14
N ALA A 225 -14.85 -2.31 8.47
CA ALA A 225 -13.66 -3.09 8.82
C ALA A 225 -13.23 -2.81 10.28
N PRO A 226 -12.59 -3.78 10.96
CA PRO A 226 -12.14 -3.62 12.35
C PRO A 226 -11.11 -2.48 12.50
N LYS A 227 -11.02 -1.89 13.69
CA LYS A 227 -10.15 -0.75 14.02
C LYS A 227 -8.67 -0.95 13.68
N TYR A 228 -8.12 -2.15 13.85
CA TYR A 228 -6.73 -2.43 13.50
C TYR A 228 -6.41 -2.24 12.00
N MET A 229 -7.44 -2.28 11.13
CA MET A 229 -7.28 -2.03 9.69
C MET A 229 -6.92 -0.58 9.36
N GLU A 230 -7.06 0.36 10.29
CA GLU A 230 -6.52 1.71 10.14
C GLU A 230 -4.99 1.69 10.02
N TRP A 231 -4.31 0.87 10.84
CA TRP A 231 -2.87 0.67 10.75
C TRP A 231 -2.47 -0.07 9.47
N PHE A 232 -3.29 -1.05 9.06
CA PHE A 232 -3.03 -1.77 7.82
C PHE A 232 -3.23 -0.87 6.57
N GLY A 233 -4.20 0.04 6.59
CA GLY A 233 -4.37 1.07 5.56
C GLY A 233 -3.18 2.05 5.52
N ALA A 234 -2.72 2.49 6.70
CA ALA A 234 -1.52 3.31 6.83
C ALA A 234 -0.27 2.61 6.27
N PHE A 235 -0.14 1.30 6.52
CA PHE A 235 0.93 0.47 5.98
C PHE A 235 0.95 0.46 4.44
N GLY A 236 -0.20 0.32 3.78
CA GLY A 236 -0.29 0.38 2.31
C GLY A 236 0.27 1.70 1.77
N ILE A 237 -0.21 2.83 2.31
CA ILE A 237 0.30 4.16 1.92
C ILE A 237 1.81 4.27 2.15
N LEU A 238 2.32 3.80 3.32
CA LEU A 238 3.75 3.86 3.61
C LEU A 238 4.60 3.09 2.59
N VAL A 239 4.23 1.84 2.31
CA VAL A 239 4.95 1.01 1.31
C VAL A 239 5.05 1.74 -0.03
N THR A 240 3.94 2.29 -0.50
CA THR A 240 3.88 3.03 -1.75
C THR A 240 4.72 4.31 -1.71
N LEU A 241 4.66 5.08 -0.62
CA LEU A 241 5.44 6.32 -0.46
C LEU A 241 6.95 6.06 -0.37
N ILE A 242 7.37 5.02 0.34
CA ILE A 242 8.77 4.60 0.46
C ILE A 242 9.32 4.23 -0.92
N TRP A 243 8.57 3.41 -1.67
CA TRP A 243 8.95 3.04 -3.03
C TRP A 243 9.02 4.26 -3.95
N LEU A 244 8.01 5.13 -3.92
CA LEU A 244 7.97 6.36 -4.70
C LEU A 244 9.18 7.25 -4.38
N TYR A 245 9.51 7.42 -3.11
CA TYR A 245 10.67 8.19 -2.69
C TYR A 245 11.98 7.64 -3.25
N ILE A 246 12.20 6.33 -3.14
CA ILE A 246 13.41 5.66 -3.68
C ILE A 246 13.52 5.88 -5.19
N GLU A 247 12.41 5.75 -5.93
CA GLU A 247 12.43 5.96 -7.38
C GLU A 247 12.70 7.41 -7.77
N ILE A 248 12.17 8.38 -7.01
CA ILE A 248 12.45 9.80 -7.22
C ILE A 248 13.92 10.11 -6.94
N VAL A 249 14.48 9.59 -5.84
CA VAL A 249 15.92 9.74 -5.55
C VAL A 249 16.78 9.20 -6.68
N ARG A 250 16.48 7.98 -7.16
CA ARG A 250 17.17 7.36 -8.30
C ARG A 250 17.04 8.18 -9.57
N PHE A 251 15.85 8.67 -9.87
CA PHE A 251 15.58 9.50 -11.05
C PHE A 251 16.40 10.80 -11.00
N LEU A 252 16.40 11.49 -9.85
CA LEU A 252 17.15 12.72 -9.67
C LEU A 252 18.67 12.47 -9.73
N ALA A 253 19.17 11.35 -9.20
CA ALA A 253 20.56 10.96 -9.32
C ALA A 253 20.95 10.72 -10.80
N LYS A 254 20.14 9.98 -11.56
CA LYS A 254 20.34 9.79 -13.00
C LYS A 254 20.33 11.10 -13.78
N LEU A 255 19.49 12.05 -13.39
CA LEU A 255 19.42 13.37 -14.02
C LEU A 255 20.68 14.19 -13.73
N ASN A 256 21.23 14.11 -12.51
CA ASN A 256 22.47 14.79 -12.14
C ASN A 256 23.72 14.12 -12.75
N SER A 257 23.73 12.80 -12.93
CA SER A 257 24.86 12.09 -13.56
C SER A 257 25.01 12.39 -15.05
N ARG A 258 24.04 13.07 -15.65
CA ARG A 258 24.08 13.53 -17.05
C ARG A 258 24.76 14.90 -17.23
N LYS A 259 24.87 15.67 -16.14
CA LYS A 259 25.57 16.96 -16.16
C LYS A 259 27.07 16.77 -16.10
#